data_b9fe6adede0bf25197d79e4f864c6541
#
_entry.id   b9fe6adede0bf25197d79e4f864c6541
#
_cell.length_a   1.000
_cell.length_b   1.000
_cell.length_c   1.000
_cell.angle_alpha   90.00
_cell.angle_beta   90.00
_cell.angle_gamma   90.00
#
_symmetry.space_group_name_H-M   'P 1'
#
loop_
_entity.id
_entity.type
_entity.pdbx_description
1 polymer ?
#
loop_
_entity_poly.entity_id
_entity_poly.type
_entity_poly.pdbx_seq_one_letter_code
_entity_poly.pdbx_strand_id
1 'polypeptide(L)'
;KEQVDGDAEWAEAQPDPNPNDKMKNIFLQSRDDSISEPPANAGEKIVLVDSINHALDEEMAHNELMVIYGQDVAGDKGGVFTATRGLTDKYGEGRVFNSPLAESSIIGTAVGMASLGYKPVVEIQFGDYIWYGMMQIRNEVATMRYRSNGKWACPIVMRVPVGGYIHGSICHSQCIDGYFAHLPGLYIAYPSNAADAKGLLKMACRMEDPIMFMEHKGLYRQGFAASPEPDKNYLLPFGKARIVQEGNDVTIITWGALVQKSIEAARNTGLSVEIIDLRTLNPLDMETILTSLQNTSRVIVAHEDNLNNGFGA
;
A
#
# COMPACT_ATOMS: atom_id res chain seq x y z
N LYS A 1 2.07 -13.37 44.56
CA LYS A 1 3.24 -14.20 44.22
C LYS A 1 2.78 -15.59 43.84
N GLU A 2 2.05 -16.32 44.71
CA GLU A 2 1.56 -17.68 44.45
C GLU A 2 0.81 -17.82 43.11
N GLN A 3 -0.02 -16.85 42.76
CA GLN A 3 -0.75 -16.89 41.48
C GLN A 3 0.22 -16.76 40.28
N VAL A 4 1.22 -15.85 40.37
CA VAL A 4 2.19 -15.66 39.29
C VAL A 4 3.09 -16.90 39.12
N ASP A 5 3.50 -17.50 40.25
CA ASP A 5 4.31 -18.73 40.24
C ASP A 5 3.48 -19.90 39.61
N GLY A 6 2.19 -20.01 39.99
CA GLY A 6 1.30 -21.03 39.41
C GLY A 6 1.01 -20.81 37.92
N ASP A 7 0.87 -19.56 37.46
CA ASP A 7 0.70 -19.24 36.02
C ASP A 7 1.96 -19.57 35.23
N ALA A 8 3.15 -19.37 35.81
CA ALA A 8 4.43 -19.74 35.19
C ALA A 8 4.57 -21.27 35.06
N GLU A 9 4.32 -22.02 36.15
CA GLU A 9 4.33 -23.49 36.13
C GLU A 9 3.32 -24.07 35.12
N TRP A 10 2.12 -23.46 35.03
CA TRP A 10 1.13 -23.85 34.06
C TRP A 10 1.63 -23.60 32.63
N ALA A 11 2.25 -22.45 32.36
CA ALA A 11 2.79 -22.11 31.03
C ALA A 11 3.92 -23.06 30.61
N GLU A 12 4.84 -23.39 31.53
CA GLU A 12 5.94 -24.35 31.29
C GLU A 12 5.45 -25.77 31.01
N ALA A 13 4.31 -26.17 31.60
CA ALA A 13 3.70 -27.47 31.38
C ALA A 13 2.93 -27.59 30.05
N GLN A 14 2.73 -26.49 29.33
CA GLN A 14 2.04 -26.55 28.04
C GLN A 14 2.93 -27.18 26.94
N PRO A 15 2.32 -27.84 25.93
CA PRO A 15 3.08 -28.37 24.80
C PRO A 15 3.71 -27.24 24.00
N ASP A 16 4.86 -27.51 23.39
CA ASP A 16 5.51 -26.60 22.45
C ASP A 16 4.58 -26.17 21.31
N PRO A 17 4.73 -24.95 20.78
CA PRO A 17 3.96 -24.49 19.61
C PRO A 17 4.15 -25.43 18.41
N ASN A 18 3.06 -25.72 17.71
CA ASN A 18 3.11 -26.52 16.49
C ASN A 18 3.88 -25.75 15.39
N PRO A 19 5.01 -26.25 14.85
CA PRO A 19 5.77 -25.60 13.80
C PRO A 19 4.96 -25.28 12.54
N ASN A 20 3.87 -26.01 12.28
CA ASN A 20 2.99 -25.76 11.14
C ASN A 20 2.10 -24.50 11.32
N ASP A 21 1.97 -24.01 12.56
CA ASP A 21 1.19 -22.81 12.85
C ASP A 21 1.97 -21.49 12.66
N LYS A 22 3.26 -21.55 12.29
CA LYS A 22 4.14 -20.38 12.15
C LYS A 22 3.61 -19.27 11.24
N MET A 23 2.80 -19.62 10.23
CA MET A 23 2.17 -18.67 9.31
C MET A 23 0.75 -18.29 9.70
N LYS A 24 0.19 -18.92 10.75
CA LYS A 24 -1.16 -18.69 11.22
C LYS A 24 -1.29 -17.30 11.83
N ASN A 25 -2.36 -16.60 11.51
CA ASN A 25 -2.63 -15.25 12.03
C ASN A 25 -1.62 -14.15 11.66
N ILE A 26 -0.78 -14.35 10.64
CA ILE A 26 0.01 -13.26 10.07
C ILE A 26 -0.93 -12.29 9.35
N PHE A 27 -1.89 -12.83 8.59
CA PHE A 27 -2.95 -12.10 7.90
C PHE A 27 -4.31 -12.72 8.20
N LEU A 28 -5.38 -11.98 7.90
CA LEU A 28 -6.74 -12.52 7.93
C LEU A 28 -6.86 -13.69 6.93
N GLN A 29 -7.35 -14.84 7.40
CA GLN A 29 -7.38 -16.06 6.57
C GLN A 29 -8.48 -16.09 5.51
N SER A 30 -9.57 -15.33 5.70
CA SER A 30 -10.64 -15.18 4.70
C SER A 30 -10.62 -13.75 4.14
N ARG A 31 -10.23 -13.63 2.88
CA ARG A 31 -10.28 -12.37 2.14
C ARG A 31 -11.29 -12.53 1.00
N ASP A 32 -12.14 -11.53 0.79
CA ASP A 32 -13.02 -11.49 -0.37
C ASP A 32 -12.22 -11.03 -1.59
N ASP A 33 -11.80 -11.98 -2.40
CA ASP A 33 -11.08 -11.75 -3.66
C ASP A 33 -12.02 -11.74 -4.88
N SER A 34 -13.34 -11.74 -4.68
CA SER A 34 -14.36 -11.90 -5.73
C SER A 34 -14.57 -10.66 -6.60
N ILE A 35 -13.71 -9.66 -6.49
CA ILE A 35 -13.91 -8.35 -7.12
C ILE A 35 -13.37 -8.36 -8.54
N SER A 36 -14.23 -7.98 -9.48
CA SER A 36 -13.93 -7.91 -10.89
C SER A 36 -13.13 -6.65 -11.25
N GLU A 37 -12.22 -6.80 -12.23
CA GLU A 37 -11.59 -5.64 -12.86
C GLU A 37 -12.64 -4.71 -13.51
N PRO A 38 -12.36 -3.39 -13.57
CA PRO A 38 -13.33 -2.46 -14.14
C PRO A 38 -13.49 -2.69 -15.62
N PRO A 39 -14.66 -2.32 -16.17
CA PRO A 39 -14.74 -2.14 -17.59
C PRO A 39 -13.72 -1.08 -18.02
N ALA A 40 -12.81 -1.45 -18.89
CA ALA A 40 -11.92 -0.50 -19.53
C ALA A 40 -12.77 0.58 -20.23
N ASN A 41 -12.45 1.86 -19.98
CA ASN A 41 -12.93 3.03 -20.72
C ASN A 41 -14.28 3.68 -20.31
N ALA A 42 -14.72 3.59 -19.07
CA ALA A 42 -15.84 4.39 -18.60
C ALA A 42 -15.33 5.55 -17.72
N GLY A 43 -15.61 6.78 -18.08
CA GLY A 43 -15.30 7.98 -17.30
C GLY A 43 -14.32 8.95 -17.97
N GLU A 44 -14.26 10.17 -17.44
CA GLU A 44 -13.24 11.15 -17.82
C GLU A 44 -11.86 10.73 -17.31
N LYS A 45 -10.81 11.14 -18.04
CA LYS A 45 -9.44 10.89 -17.58
C LYS A 45 -9.12 11.76 -16.37
N ILE A 46 -8.68 11.12 -15.31
CA ILE A 46 -8.17 11.78 -14.10
C ILE A 46 -6.71 11.42 -13.85
N VAL A 47 -5.99 12.31 -13.17
CA VAL A 47 -4.61 12.06 -12.73
C VAL A 47 -4.61 11.28 -11.41
N LEU A 48 -3.46 10.68 -11.09
CA LEU A 48 -3.33 9.79 -9.94
C LEU A 48 -3.70 10.45 -8.60
N VAL A 49 -3.30 11.71 -8.39
CA VAL A 49 -3.60 12.43 -7.13
C VAL A 49 -5.09 12.70 -6.95
N ASP A 50 -5.80 13.03 -8.03
CA ASP A 50 -7.26 13.27 -7.97
C ASP A 50 -8.00 11.95 -7.76
N SER A 51 -7.51 10.87 -8.35
CA SER A 51 -8.02 9.51 -8.13
C SER A 51 -7.91 9.05 -6.67
N ILE A 52 -6.79 9.38 -6.01
CA ILE A 52 -6.61 9.16 -4.57
C ILE A 52 -7.59 10.00 -3.76
N ASN A 53 -7.76 11.29 -4.10
CA ASN A 53 -8.71 12.17 -3.42
C ASN A 53 -10.14 11.62 -3.51
N HIS A 54 -10.57 11.23 -4.71
CA HIS A 54 -11.92 10.68 -4.93
C HIS A 54 -12.10 9.33 -4.21
N ALA A 55 -11.07 8.48 -4.16
CA ALA A 55 -11.11 7.23 -3.38
C ALA A 55 -11.32 7.50 -1.89
N LEU A 56 -10.58 8.46 -1.33
CA LEU A 56 -10.72 8.87 0.08
C LEU A 56 -12.11 9.45 0.35
N ASP A 57 -12.61 10.30 -0.53
CA ASP A 57 -13.94 10.89 -0.42
C ASP A 57 -15.04 9.82 -0.41
N GLU A 58 -15.00 8.90 -1.36
CA GLU A 58 -15.97 7.82 -1.46
C GLU A 58 -15.94 6.88 -0.23
N GLU A 59 -14.77 6.55 0.28
CA GLU A 59 -14.64 5.66 1.44
C GLU A 59 -14.98 6.38 2.77
N MET A 60 -14.72 7.69 2.90
CA MET A 60 -15.21 8.48 4.04
C MET A 60 -16.74 8.60 4.06
N ALA A 61 -17.36 8.68 2.88
CA ALA A 61 -18.82 8.66 2.77
C ALA A 61 -19.41 7.27 3.08
N HIS A 62 -18.65 6.21 2.82
CA HIS A 62 -19.04 4.81 3.08
C HIS A 62 -18.88 4.42 4.56
N ASN A 63 -17.84 4.93 5.24
CA ASN A 63 -17.50 4.55 6.61
C ASN A 63 -17.39 5.80 7.51
N GLU A 64 -18.34 5.97 8.42
CA GLU A 64 -18.37 7.10 9.36
C GLU A 64 -17.22 7.07 10.39
N LEU A 65 -16.65 5.90 10.66
CA LEU A 65 -15.51 5.73 11.57
C LEU A 65 -14.15 5.92 10.89
N MET A 66 -14.13 6.17 9.58
CA MET A 66 -12.88 6.48 8.87
C MET A 66 -12.43 7.90 9.23
N VAL A 67 -11.16 8.03 9.61
CA VAL A 67 -10.48 9.30 9.88
C VAL A 67 -9.23 9.42 9.04
N ILE A 68 -8.91 10.63 8.60
CA ILE A 68 -7.70 10.93 7.82
C ILE A 68 -6.88 11.94 8.60
N TYR A 69 -5.60 11.65 8.86
CA TYR A 69 -4.72 12.61 9.49
C TYR A 69 -3.24 12.39 9.17
N GLY A 70 -2.47 13.41 9.41
CA GLY A 70 -1.04 13.49 9.17
C GLY A 70 -0.58 14.93 9.22
N GLN A 71 0.60 15.21 8.70
CA GLN A 71 1.12 16.57 8.66
C GLN A 71 0.52 17.32 7.46
N ASP A 72 -0.08 18.48 7.70
CA ASP A 72 -0.65 19.38 6.67
C ASP A 72 -1.79 18.78 5.82
N VAL A 73 -2.40 17.67 6.23
CA VAL A 73 -3.45 16.98 5.44
C VAL A 73 -4.80 17.68 5.48
N ALA A 74 -5.06 18.49 6.52
CA ALA A 74 -6.31 19.20 6.72
C ALA A 74 -6.26 20.65 6.20
N GLY A 75 -7.47 21.25 6.07
CA GLY A 75 -7.65 22.61 5.61
C GLY A 75 -7.35 22.81 4.12
N ASP A 76 -7.07 24.05 3.73
CA ASP A 76 -6.86 24.46 2.34
C ASP A 76 -5.68 23.76 1.65
N LYS A 77 -4.66 23.33 2.41
CA LYS A 77 -3.51 22.64 1.86
C LYS A 77 -3.87 21.28 1.27
N GLY A 78 -4.61 20.46 2.02
CA GLY A 78 -4.96 19.11 1.60
C GLY A 78 -3.76 18.20 1.37
N GLY A 79 -2.74 18.26 2.24
CA GLY A 79 -1.46 17.55 2.08
C GLY A 79 -0.47 18.30 1.17
N VAL A 80 0.80 17.90 1.21
CA VAL A 80 1.88 18.50 0.37
C VAL A 80 1.55 18.39 -1.12
N PHE A 81 0.89 17.32 -1.53
CA PHE A 81 0.53 17.05 -2.93
C PHE A 81 -0.96 17.24 -3.22
N THR A 82 -1.72 17.80 -2.29
CA THR A 82 -3.17 18.09 -2.40
C THR A 82 -4.09 16.87 -2.47
N ALA A 83 -3.61 15.70 -2.07
CA ALA A 83 -4.37 14.45 -2.14
C ALA A 83 -5.61 14.42 -1.22
N THR A 84 -5.65 15.26 -0.18
CA THR A 84 -6.79 15.35 0.77
C THR A 84 -7.53 16.68 0.70
N ARG A 85 -7.28 17.45 -0.37
CA ARG A 85 -7.88 18.79 -0.54
C ARG A 85 -9.41 18.72 -0.55
N GLY A 86 -10.05 19.64 0.19
CA GLY A 86 -11.51 19.74 0.29
C GLY A 86 -12.18 18.75 1.24
N LEU A 87 -11.46 17.72 1.71
CA LEU A 87 -12.04 16.71 2.60
C LEU A 87 -12.34 17.27 3.99
N THR A 88 -11.54 18.20 4.51
CA THR A 88 -11.83 18.87 5.78
C THR A 88 -13.13 19.65 5.73
N ASP A 89 -13.38 20.40 4.65
CA ASP A 89 -14.61 21.17 4.48
C ASP A 89 -15.84 20.28 4.41
N LYS A 90 -15.69 19.11 3.79
CA LYS A 90 -16.78 18.15 3.60
C LYS A 90 -17.09 17.31 4.85
N TYR A 91 -16.07 16.87 5.57
CA TYR A 91 -16.21 15.89 6.67
C TYR A 91 -15.92 16.46 8.06
N GLY A 92 -15.40 17.69 8.13
CA GLY A 92 -15.07 18.38 9.37
C GLY A 92 -13.71 17.98 9.98
N GLU A 93 -13.21 18.85 10.85
CA GLU A 93 -11.91 18.66 11.55
C GLU A 93 -11.90 17.47 12.51
N GLY A 94 -13.05 16.95 12.93
CA GLY A 94 -13.14 15.74 13.73
C GLY A 94 -12.80 14.46 12.97
N ARG A 95 -12.83 14.50 11.63
CA ARG A 95 -12.53 13.35 10.78
C ARG A 95 -11.33 13.58 9.85
N VAL A 96 -10.99 14.83 9.53
CA VAL A 96 -9.81 15.18 8.73
C VAL A 96 -9.04 16.26 9.47
N PHE A 97 -7.89 15.91 10.07
CA PHE A 97 -7.17 16.80 10.97
C PHE A 97 -5.65 16.69 10.82
N ASN A 98 -4.95 17.75 11.25
CA ASN A 98 -3.49 17.77 11.25
C ASN A 98 -2.93 17.15 12.52
N SER A 99 -1.81 16.45 12.38
CA SER A 99 -0.97 16.01 13.49
C SER A 99 0.23 16.94 13.67
N PRO A 100 0.88 16.92 14.84
CA PRO A 100 2.24 17.46 14.96
C PRO A 100 3.25 16.73 14.08
N LEU A 101 4.44 17.34 13.89
CA LEU A 101 5.60 16.73 13.22
C LEU A 101 6.20 15.61 14.08
N ALA A 102 5.52 14.46 14.12
CA ALA A 102 5.92 13.32 14.95
C ALA A 102 5.40 12.02 14.34
N GLU A 103 6.13 11.43 13.40
CA GLU A 103 5.71 10.24 12.65
C GLU A 103 5.45 9.03 13.55
N SER A 104 6.24 8.87 14.62
CA SER A 104 5.99 7.83 15.64
C SER A 104 4.63 8.01 16.31
N SER A 105 4.23 9.26 16.59
CA SER A 105 2.92 9.58 17.17
C SER A 105 1.79 9.36 16.15
N ILE A 106 1.99 9.72 14.90
CA ILE A 106 1.00 9.47 13.82
C ILE A 106 0.64 7.99 13.79
N ILE A 107 1.65 7.13 13.67
CA ILE A 107 1.43 5.67 13.59
C ILE A 107 0.93 5.12 14.94
N GLY A 108 1.53 5.51 16.05
CA GLY A 108 1.14 5.02 17.38
C GLY A 108 -0.30 5.38 17.76
N THR A 109 -0.75 6.59 17.42
CA THR A 109 -2.15 7.01 17.64
C THR A 109 -3.10 6.21 16.74
N ALA A 110 -2.71 5.91 15.49
CA ALA A 110 -3.50 5.08 14.59
C ALA A 110 -3.74 3.67 15.17
N VAL A 111 -2.73 3.07 15.81
CA VAL A 111 -2.90 1.78 16.50
C VAL A 111 -3.97 1.86 17.57
N GLY A 112 -3.96 2.91 18.39
CA GLY A 112 -4.98 3.12 19.42
C GLY A 112 -6.38 3.33 18.82
N MET A 113 -6.50 4.14 17.78
CA MET A 113 -7.77 4.36 17.08
C MET A 113 -8.31 3.07 16.44
N ALA A 114 -7.46 2.31 15.77
CA ALA A 114 -7.83 1.01 15.18
C ALA A 114 -8.35 0.03 16.24
N SER A 115 -7.71 -0.01 17.42
CA SER A 115 -8.14 -0.84 18.54
C SER A 115 -9.51 -0.45 19.12
N LEU A 116 -9.95 0.80 18.88
CA LEU A 116 -11.27 1.31 19.25
C LEU A 116 -12.30 1.19 18.12
N GLY A 117 -11.96 0.56 17.01
CA GLY A 117 -12.88 0.32 15.88
C GLY A 117 -12.89 1.42 14.83
N TYR A 118 -12.05 2.44 14.93
CA TYR A 118 -11.87 3.41 13.85
C TYR A 118 -11.10 2.82 12.67
N LYS A 119 -11.25 3.44 11.49
CA LYS A 119 -10.46 3.16 10.30
C LYS A 119 -9.51 4.34 10.03
N PRO A 120 -8.33 4.38 10.65
CA PRO A 120 -7.38 5.45 10.41
C PRO A 120 -6.68 5.29 9.07
N VAL A 121 -6.70 6.36 8.27
CA VAL A 121 -5.89 6.54 7.07
C VAL A 121 -4.91 7.66 7.38
N VAL A 122 -3.65 7.31 7.55
CA VAL A 122 -2.62 8.26 7.96
C VAL A 122 -1.68 8.58 6.81
N GLU A 123 -1.21 9.83 6.73
CA GLU A 123 -0.22 10.24 5.76
C GLU A 123 1.12 10.54 6.44
N ILE A 124 2.19 9.90 5.97
CA ILE A 124 3.57 10.31 6.19
C ILE A 124 4.02 11.05 4.95
N GLN A 125 4.34 12.32 5.06
CA GLN A 125 4.55 13.25 3.92
C GLN A 125 5.55 12.76 2.86
N PHE A 126 6.59 12.03 3.28
CA PHE A 126 7.62 11.45 2.43
C PHE A 126 8.12 10.14 3.00
N GLY A 127 8.43 9.18 2.15
CA GLY A 127 9.05 7.92 2.53
C GLY A 127 10.31 8.09 3.38
N ASP A 128 11.06 9.15 3.09
CA ASP A 128 12.28 9.53 3.81
C ASP A 128 12.07 9.81 5.30
N TYR A 129 10.85 10.17 5.73
CA TYR A 129 10.53 10.52 7.12
C TYR A 129 9.95 9.37 7.94
N ILE A 130 9.56 8.27 7.29
CA ILE A 130 8.86 7.15 7.93
C ILE A 130 9.68 6.45 9.02
N TRP A 131 11.00 6.62 9.01
CA TRP A 131 11.93 5.96 9.92
C TRP A 131 11.64 6.22 11.40
N TYR A 132 11.14 7.40 11.74
CA TYR A 132 10.71 7.71 13.11
C TYR A 132 9.48 6.90 13.56
N GLY A 133 8.66 6.43 12.62
CA GLY A 133 7.51 5.55 12.88
C GLY A 133 7.84 4.05 12.76
N MET A 134 9.07 3.68 12.41
CA MET A 134 9.44 2.29 12.08
C MET A 134 9.17 1.31 13.23
N MET A 135 9.44 1.71 14.47
CA MET A 135 9.20 0.84 15.63
C MET A 135 7.72 0.55 15.83
N GLN A 136 6.85 1.55 15.65
CA GLN A 136 5.40 1.37 15.72
C GLN A 136 4.90 0.48 14.59
N ILE A 137 5.40 0.68 13.36
CA ILE A 137 5.01 -0.14 12.21
C ILE A 137 5.45 -1.59 12.43
N ARG A 138 6.73 -1.82 12.76
CA ARG A 138 7.29 -3.16 12.90
C ARG A 138 6.74 -3.89 14.13
N ASN A 139 6.73 -3.25 15.30
CA ASN A 139 6.45 -3.93 16.56
C ASN A 139 4.94 -4.01 16.88
N GLU A 140 4.16 -3.01 16.45
CA GLU A 140 2.74 -2.94 16.78
C GLU A 140 1.86 -3.26 15.57
N VAL A 141 1.96 -2.47 14.50
CA VAL A 141 1.07 -2.56 13.34
C VAL A 141 1.16 -3.92 12.66
N ALA A 142 2.35 -4.32 12.23
CA ALA A 142 2.54 -5.56 11.46
C ALA A 142 2.33 -6.84 12.29
N THR A 143 2.53 -6.79 13.62
CA THR A 143 2.52 -8.00 14.46
C THR A 143 1.26 -8.15 15.32
N MET A 144 0.37 -7.18 15.36
CA MET A 144 -0.78 -7.18 16.28
C MET A 144 -1.64 -8.41 16.15
N ARG A 145 -2.03 -8.79 14.94
CA ARG A 145 -2.82 -9.99 14.68
C ARG A 145 -2.10 -11.27 15.13
N TYR A 146 -0.82 -11.39 14.78
CA TYR A 146 0.00 -12.55 15.15
C TYR A 146 0.16 -12.67 16.67
N ARG A 147 0.58 -11.60 17.36
CA ARG A 147 0.81 -11.58 18.81
C ARG A 147 -0.47 -11.83 19.62
N SER A 148 -1.62 -11.43 19.10
CA SER A 148 -2.90 -11.62 19.75
C SER A 148 -3.58 -12.97 19.39
N ASN A 149 -2.89 -13.84 18.65
CA ASN A 149 -3.44 -15.08 18.12
C ASN A 149 -4.76 -14.85 17.32
N GLY A 150 -4.76 -13.84 16.46
CA GLY A 150 -5.88 -13.48 15.60
C GLY A 150 -7.03 -12.71 16.27
N LYS A 151 -6.91 -12.39 17.57
CA LYS A 151 -7.99 -11.73 18.33
C LYS A 151 -8.12 -10.23 18.02
N TRP A 152 -7.03 -9.58 17.64
CA TRP A 152 -7.00 -8.15 17.37
C TRP A 152 -6.55 -7.89 15.93
N ALA A 153 -7.29 -7.02 15.26
CA ALA A 153 -6.93 -6.47 13.97
C ALA A 153 -6.25 -5.09 14.11
N CYS A 154 -5.53 -4.67 13.09
CA CYS A 154 -4.96 -3.33 13.03
C CYS A 154 -5.24 -2.69 11.64
N PRO A 155 -6.50 -2.31 11.34
CA PRO A 155 -6.95 -1.88 10.03
C PRO A 155 -6.49 -0.45 9.68
N ILE A 156 -5.19 -0.23 9.65
CA ILE A 156 -4.57 1.07 9.35
C ILE A 156 -4.17 1.11 7.88
N VAL A 157 -4.44 2.23 7.20
CA VAL A 157 -3.86 2.55 5.90
C VAL A 157 -2.82 3.64 6.08
N MET A 158 -1.56 3.33 5.80
CA MET A 158 -0.45 4.28 5.82
C MET A 158 -0.16 4.72 4.38
N ARG A 159 -0.56 5.92 4.02
CA ARG A 159 -0.25 6.55 2.73
C ARG A 159 1.12 7.21 2.82
N VAL A 160 1.98 6.88 1.86
CA VAL A 160 3.35 7.35 1.87
C VAL A 160 3.79 7.75 0.46
N PRO A 161 3.97 9.05 0.19
CA PRO A 161 4.60 9.52 -1.03
C PRO A 161 6.07 9.10 -1.10
N VAL A 162 6.44 8.37 -2.16
CA VAL A 162 7.78 7.79 -2.38
C VAL A 162 8.34 8.16 -3.75
N GLY A 163 9.58 7.77 -4.02
CA GLY A 163 10.24 7.89 -5.33
C GLY A 163 10.83 9.26 -5.62
N GLY A 164 11.55 9.38 -6.72
CA GLY A 164 12.23 10.58 -7.19
C GLY A 164 11.35 11.50 -8.04
N TYR A 165 12.01 12.20 -8.98
CA TYR A 165 11.44 13.05 -10.04
C TYR A 165 10.78 14.37 -9.61
N ILE A 166 10.80 14.75 -8.34
CA ILE A 166 10.35 16.07 -7.88
C ILE A 166 11.51 17.03 -7.58
N HIS A 167 12.74 16.58 -7.81
CA HIS A 167 13.98 17.33 -7.52
C HIS A 167 14.14 17.70 -6.04
N GLY A 168 13.63 16.85 -5.12
CA GLY A 168 13.65 17.07 -3.66
C GLY A 168 14.96 16.68 -2.97
N SER A 169 16.02 16.34 -3.72
CA SER A 169 17.30 15.90 -3.19
C SER A 169 17.19 14.59 -2.37
N ILE A 170 18.19 14.30 -1.56
CA ILE A 170 18.33 13.04 -0.81
C ILE A 170 17.27 12.81 0.27
N CYS A 171 16.61 13.87 0.73
CA CYS A 171 15.62 13.79 1.82
C CYS A 171 14.16 13.69 1.33
N HIS A 172 13.92 13.57 0.01
CA HIS A 172 12.58 13.55 -0.56
C HIS A 172 12.46 12.63 -1.79
N SER A 173 13.37 11.68 -1.95
CA SER A 173 13.47 10.90 -3.20
C SER A 173 13.56 9.40 -3.01
N GLN A 174 13.52 8.89 -1.77
CA GLN A 174 13.74 7.48 -1.51
C GLN A 174 12.55 6.61 -1.93
N CYS A 175 12.86 5.42 -2.43
CA CYS A 175 12.01 4.27 -2.44
C CYS A 175 12.31 3.42 -1.20
N ILE A 176 11.29 2.88 -0.58
CA ILE A 176 11.38 2.21 0.73
C ILE A 176 10.71 0.84 0.73
N ASP A 177 10.24 0.42 -0.42
CA ASP A 177 9.47 -0.81 -0.60
C ASP A 177 10.22 -2.06 -0.11
N GLY A 178 11.51 -2.20 -0.39
CA GLY A 178 12.33 -3.30 0.08
C GLY A 178 12.37 -3.43 1.60
N TYR A 179 12.45 -2.33 2.34
CA TYR A 179 12.45 -2.35 3.81
C TYR A 179 11.15 -2.87 4.42
N PHE A 180 10.01 -2.47 3.88
CA PHE A 180 8.71 -2.85 4.41
C PHE A 180 8.27 -4.24 3.94
N ALA A 181 8.79 -4.73 2.82
CA ALA A 181 8.60 -6.11 2.38
C ALA A 181 9.19 -7.15 3.36
N HIS A 182 10.12 -6.74 4.22
CA HIS A 182 10.65 -7.57 5.31
C HIS A 182 9.72 -7.71 6.53
N LEU A 183 8.56 -7.03 6.53
CA LEU A 183 7.63 -7.05 7.66
C LEU A 183 6.44 -7.98 7.39
N PRO A 184 6.46 -9.24 7.87
CA PRO A 184 5.28 -10.08 7.82
C PRO A 184 4.10 -9.44 8.56
N GLY A 185 2.90 -9.53 7.96
CA GLY A 185 1.69 -8.92 8.50
C GLY A 185 1.37 -7.52 7.96
N LEU A 186 2.17 -7.03 7.01
CA LEU A 186 1.94 -5.75 6.34
C LEU A 186 1.66 -5.97 4.84
N TYR A 187 0.51 -5.52 4.36
CA TYR A 187 0.22 -5.46 2.92
C TYR A 187 0.89 -4.24 2.30
N ILE A 188 1.33 -4.36 1.04
CA ILE A 188 2.02 -3.28 0.33
C ILE A 188 1.41 -3.09 -1.06
N ALA A 189 0.85 -1.92 -1.32
CA ALA A 189 0.37 -1.49 -2.63
C ALA A 189 1.27 -0.39 -3.20
N TYR A 190 1.49 -0.44 -4.51
CA TYR A 190 2.29 0.55 -5.22
C TYR A 190 1.77 0.76 -6.66
N PRO A 191 0.65 1.48 -6.83
CA PRO A 191 0.01 1.65 -8.13
C PRO A 191 0.86 2.48 -9.10
N SER A 192 0.71 2.19 -10.39
CA SER A 192 1.38 2.89 -11.49
C SER A 192 0.49 3.86 -12.25
N ASN A 193 -0.82 3.85 -12.00
CA ASN A 193 -1.82 4.66 -12.72
C ASN A 193 -3.03 5.00 -11.83
N ALA A 194 -3.84 5.93 -12.30
CA ALA A 194 -4.96 6.50 -11.54
C ALA A 194 -6.06 5.46 -11.20
N ALA A 195 -6.44 4.60 -12.15
CA ALA A 195 -7.50 3.62 -11.90
C ALA A 195 -7.08 2.59 -10.85
N ASP A 196 -5.84 2.06 -10.95
CA ASP A 196 -5.30 1.11 -9.98
C ASP A 196 -5.15 1.76 -8.60
N ALA A 197 -4.74 3.04 -8.54
CA ALA A 197 -4.65 3.79 -7.29
C ALA A 197 -6.02 3.89 -6.59
N LYS A 198 -7.09 4.23 -7.35
CA LYS A 198 -8.45 4.30 -6.81
C LYS A 198 -8.90 2.94 -6.26
N GLY A 199 -8.81 1.91 -7.08
CA GLY A 199 -9.29 0.57 -6.72
C GLY A 199 -8.56 -0.04 -5.54
N LEU A 200 -7.22 0.05 -5.52
CA LEU A 200 -6.39 -0.46 -4.43
C LEU A 200 -6.58 0.33 -3.13
N LEU A 201 -6.68 1.66 -3.19
CA LEU A 201 -6.88 2.47 -1.98
C LEU A 201 -8.25 2.22 -1.35
N LYS A 202 -9.30 2.11 -2.15
CA LYS A 202 -10.63 1.76 -1.67
C LYS A 202 -10.66 0.37 -1.04
N MET A 203 -10.02 -0.61 -1.69
CA MET A 203 -9.87 -1.94 -1.10
C MET A 203 -9.11 -1.87 0.23
N ALA A 204 -7.99 -1.13 0.30
CA ALA A 204 -7.22 -0.93 1.53
C ALA A 204 -8.07 -0.36 2.67
N CYS A 205 -8.95 0.60 2.37
CA CYS A 205 -9.88 1.16 3.37
C CYS A 205 -10.91 0.14 3.90
N ARG A 206 -11.14 -0.97 3.18
CA ARG A 206 -12.10 -2.01 3.57
C ARG A 206 -11.45 -3.25 4.20
N MET A 207 -10.12 -3.39 4.07
CA MET A 207 -9.38 -4.50 4.68
C MET A 207 -9.19 -4.32 6.18
N GLU A 208 -9.10 -5.43 6.91
CA GLU A 208 -8.86 -5.43 8.37
C GLU A 208 -7.38 -5.58 8.75
N ASP A 209 -6.53 -5.89 7.80
CA ASP A 209 -5.08 -5.94 7.99
C ASP A 209 -4.44 -4.60 7.62
N PRO A 210 -3.24 -4.29 8.15
CA PRO A 210 -2.57 -3.03 7.88
C PRO A 210 -1.98 -2.95 6.48
N ILE A 211 -2.08 -1.78 5.88
CA ILE A 211 -1.61 -1.52 4.52
C ILE A 211 -0.61 -0.37 4.48
N MET A 212 0.52 -0.61 3.83
CA MET A 212 1.41 0.43 3.32
C MET A 212 1.01 0.75 1.88
N PHE A 213 0.47 1.94 1.67
CA PHE A 213 0.04 2.42 0.37
C PHE A 213 1.06 3.42 -0.17
N MET A 214 1.95 2.96 -1.04
CA MET A 214 3.03 3.76 -1.59
C MET A 214 2.56 4.53 -2.82
N GLU A 215 2.77 5.83 -2.82
CA GLU A 215 2.33 6.76 -3.87
C GLU A 215 3.53 7.40 -4.53
N HIS A 216 3.83 7.01 -5.78
CA HIS A 216 4.98 7.60 -6.46
C HIS A 216 4.72 9.06 -6.83
N LYS A 217 5.42 9.98 -6.15
CA LYS A 217 5.25 11.44 -6.31
C LYS A 217 5.35 11.93 -7.75
N GLY A 218 6.28 11.35 -8.49
CA GLY A 218 6.49 11.67 -9.90
C GLY A 218 5.31 11.32 -10.81
N LEU A 219 4.36 10.49 -10.35
CA LEU A 219 3.19 10.09 -11.14
C LEU A 219 1.95 10.96 -10.87
N TYR A 220 1.89 11.68 -9.76
CA TYR A 220 0.68 12.31 -9.27
C TYR A 220 -0.09 13.13 -10.31
N ARG A 221 0.62 13.88 -11.16
CA ARG A 221 0.01 14.79 -12.15
C ARG A 221 0.40 14.48 -13.60
N GLN A 222 0.98 13.31 -13.84
CA GLN A 222 1.44 12.94 -15.18
C GLN A 222 0.31 12.37 -16.02
N GLY A 223 0.14 12.92 -17.23
CA GLY A 223 -0.88 12.50 -18.18
C GLY A 223 -0.74 11.04 -18.65
N PHE A 224 0.47 10.49 -18.64
CA PHE A 224 0.71 9.09 -19.00
C PHE A 224 0.30 8.10 -17.88
N ALA A 225 0.20 8.57 -16.65
CA ALA A 225 -0.32 7.80 -15.51
C ALA A 225 -1.83 8.05 -15.27
N ALA A 226 -2.44 8.97 -16.04
CA ALA A 226 -3.87 9.22 -15.98
C ALA A 226 -4.65 8.05 -16.61
N SER A 227 -5.83 7.77 -16.06
CA SER A 227 -6.74 6.73 -16.55
C SER A 227 -8.16 7.27 -16.62
N PRO A 228 -9.06 6.65 -17.42
CA PRO A 228 -10.49 6.84 -17.21
C PRO A 228 -10.84 6.53 -15.75
N GLU A 229 -11.64 7.39 -15.14
CA GLU A 229 -12.02 7.20 -13.73
C GLU A 229 -12.98 6.01 -13.59
N PRO A 230 -12.65 5.00 -12.77
CA PRO A 230 -13.58 3.93 -12.46
C PRO A 230 -14.76 4.45 -11.61
N ASP A 231 -15.89 3.78 -11.71
CA ASP A 231 -17.06 4.12 -10.89
C ASP A 231 -16.83 3.88 -9.39
N LYS A 232 -17.73 4.41 -8.57
CA LYS A 232 -17.65 4.34 -7.10
C LYS A 232 -17.69 2.92 -6.51
N ASN A 233 -18.08 1.91 -7.26
CA ASN A 233 -18.12 0.52 -6.77
C ASN A 233 -16.85 -0.24 -7.11
N TYR A 234 -15.96 0.36 -7.90
CA TYR A 234 -14.71 -0.28 -8.29
C TYR A 234 -13.78 -0.50 -7.10
N LEU A 235 -13.38 -1.75 -6.93
CA LEU A 235 -12.38 -2.20 -5.97
C LEU A 235 -11.39 -3.09 -6.69
N LEU A 236 -10.11 -2.96 -6.37
CA LEU A 236 -9.06 -3.79 -6.95
C LEU A 236 -8.45 -4.68 -5.86
N PRO A 237 -8.50 -6.02 -5.99
CA PRO A 237 -7.96 -6.93 -5.00
C PRO A 237 -6.43 -6.88 -4.95
N PHE A 238 -5.88 -7.07 -3.75
CA PHE A 238 -4.44 -7.22 -3.57
C PHE A 238 -3.96 -8.59 -4.08
N GLY A 239 -2.73 -8.68 -4.56
CA GLY A 239 -2.13 -9.91 -5.06
C GLY A 239 -2.56 -10.26 -6.48
N LYS A 240 -2.98 -9.26 -7.27
CA LYS A 240 -3.31 -9.41 -8.69
C LYS A 240 -2.48 -8.42 -9.52
N ALA A 241 -1.47 -8.94 -10.19
CA ALA A 241 -0.66 -8.20 -11.16
C ALA A 241 -1.44 -7.96 -12.45
N ARG A 242 -0.94 -7.06 -13.28
CA ARG A 242 -1.51 -6.77 -14.60
C ARG A 242 -0.43 -6.90 -15.67
N ILE A 243 -0.72 -7.65 -16.73
CA ILE A 243 0.05 -7.61 -17.96
C ILE A 243 -0.35 -6.34 -18.71
N VAL A 244 0.52 -5.33 -18.70
CA VAL A 244 0.27 -4.04 -19.37
C VAL A 244 0.69 -4.05 -20.83
N GLN A 245 1.54 -5.00 -21.21
CA GLN A 245 1.96 -5.27 -22.57
C GLN A 245 2.30 -6.75 -22.69
N GLU A 246 1.74 -7.41 -23.69
CA GLU A 246 2.08 -8.80 -24.02
C GLU A 246 3.38 -8.86 -24.82
N GLY A 247 4.15 -9.97 -24.67
CA GLY A 247 5.38 -10.21 -25.41
C GLY A 247 5.93 -11.62 -25.23
N ASN A 248 6.88 -12.02 -26.08
CA ASN A 248 7.37 -13.39 -26.14
C ASN A 248 8.91 -13.52 -26.00
N ASP A 249 9.66 -12.40 -26.07
CA ASP A 249 11.13 -12.46 -26.05
C ASP A 249 11.71 -12.29 -24.65
N VAL A 250 11.11 -11.41 -23.82
CA VAL A 250 11.57 -11.07 -22.47
C VAL A 250 10.42 -10.53 -21.65
N THR A 251 10.37 -10.87 -20.37
CA THR A 251 9.43 -10.30 -19.40
C THR A 251 10.13 -9.23 -18.57
N ILE A 252 9.52 -8.06 -18.46
CA ILE A 252 9.90 -7.03 -17.47
C ILE A 252 8.88 -7.07 -16.34
N ILE A 253 9.34 -7.33 -15.11
CA ILE A 253 8.55 -7.28 -13.89
C ILE A 253 8.87 -5.95 -13.21
N THR A 254 7.83 -5.13 -12.95
CA THR A 254 8.04 -3.78 -12.44
C THR A 254 6.81 -3.25 -11.70
N TRP A 255 6.91 -2.07 -11.11
CA TRP A 255 5.84 -1.37 -10.39
C TRP A 255 6.07 0.15 -10.34
N GLY A 256 5.06 0.91 -9.94
CA GLY A 256 5.15 2.37 -9.80
C GLY A 256 5.58 3.07 -11.09
N ALA A 257 6.52 4.01 -10.98
CA ALA A 257 6.94 4.82 -12.13
C ALA A 257 7.68 4.02 -13.21
N LEU A 258 8.30 2.90 -12.86
CA LEU A 258 9.07 2.10 -13.82
C LEU A 258 8.18 1.35 -14.81
N VAL A 259 6.88 1.21 -14.54
CA VAL A 259 5.93 0.64 -15.51
C VAL A 259 5.92 1.47 -16.80
N GLN A 260 5.73 2.77 -16.70
CA GLN A 260 5.70 3.66 -17.87
C GLN A 260 7.05 3.74 -18.58
N LYS A 261 8.14 3.79 -17.81
CA LYS A 261 9.51 3.77 -18.36
C LYS A 261 9.81 2.47 -19.10
N SER A 262 9.33 1.34 -18.60
CA SER A 262 9.47 0.03 -19.25
C SER A 262 8.68 -0.03 -20.57
N ILE A 263 7.47 0.52 -20.63
CA ILE A 263 6.68 0.65 -21.86
C ILE A 263 7.43 1.50 -22.90
N GLU A 264 7.99 2.63 -22.49
CA GLU A 264 8.76 3.50 -23.37
C GLU A 264 10.04 2.80 -23.85
N ALA A 265 10.78 2.14 -22.97
CA ALA A 265 11.98 1.40 -23.32
C ALA A 265 11.68 0.27 -24.31
N ALA A 266 10.63 -0.52 -24.08
CA ALA A 266 10.24 -1.63 -24.95
C ALA A 266 10.01 -1.20 -26.40
N ARG A 267 9.41 -0.01 -26.63
CA ARG A 267 9.17 0.53 -27.99
C ARG A 267 10.44 0.75 -28.79
N ASN A 268 11.59 0.91 -28.14
CA ASN A 268 12.85 1.25 -28.77
C ASN A 268 13.80 0.05 -28.97
N THR A 269 13.39 -1.16 -28.56
CA THR A 269 14.28 -2.33 -28.58
C THR A 269 14.13 -3.21 -29.82
N GLY A 270 12.98 -3.19 -30.49
CA GLY A 270 12.62 -4.16 -31.54
C GLY A 270 12.34 -5.57 -31.01
N LEU A 271 12.33 -5.80 -29.69
CA LEU A 271 11.98 -7.06 -29.06
C LEU A 271 10.48 -7.11 -28.75
N SER A 272 9.92 -8.33 -28.70
CA SER A 272 8.58 -8.59 -28.19
C SER A 272 8.62 -8.68 -26.65
N VAL A 273 8.45 -7.53 -25.98
CA VAL A 273 8.59 -7.40 -24.54
C VAL A 273 7.26 -7.55 -23.84
N GLU A 274 7.15 -8.50 -22.90
CA GLU A 274 6.04 -8.55 -21.95
C GLU A 274 6.36 -7.67 -20.74
N ILE A 275 5.37 -6.91 -20.27
CA ILE A 275 5.53 -6.04 -19.10
C ILE A 275 4.45 -6.36 -18.08
N ILE A 276 4.87 -6.75 -16.87
CA ILE A 276 4.01 -7.03 -15.73
C ILE A 276 4.12 -5.87 -14.74
N ASP A 277 2.99 -5.22 -14.47
CA ASP A 277 2.81 -4.29 -13.36
C ASP A 277 2.34 -5.07 -12.13
N LEU A 278 3.17 -5.14 -11.11
CA LEU A 278 2.86 -5.90 -9.90
C LEU A 278 1.69 -5.32 -9.12
N ARG A 279 1.44 -4.01 -9.15
CA ARG A 279 0.39 -3.31 -8.39
C ARG A 279 0.52 -3.45 -6.88
N THR A 280 0.82 -4.67 -6.40
CA THR A 280 1.05 -4.98 -4.98
C THR A 280 2.34 -5.79 -4.82
N LEU A 281 3.13 -5.44 -3.80
CA LEU A 281 4.38 -6.13 -3.50
C LEU A 281 4.20 -7.21 -2.42
N ASN A 282 3.21 -7.01 -1.56
CA ASN A 282 2.76 -8.02 -0.60
C ASN A 282 1.22 -7.96 -0.49
N PRO A 283 0.49 -9.02 -0.86
CA PRO A 283 1.00 -10.26 -1.47
C PRO A 283 1.48 -10.05 -2.92
N LEU A 284 2.45 -10.87 -3.31
CA LEU A 284 2.98 -10.91 -4.67
C LEU A 284 2.17 -11.90 -5.52
N ASP A 285 1.83 -11.53 -6.76
CA ASP A 285 1.17 -12.41 -7.72
C ASP A 285 2.17 -13.33 -8.42
N MET A 286 2.58 -14.38 -7.71
CA MET A 286 3.52 -15.37 -8.24
C MET A 286 2.95 -16.19 -9.40
N GLU A 287 1.63 -16.36 -9.48
CA GLU A 287 0.99 -17.12 -10.56
C GLU A 287 1.18 -16.40 -11.92
N THR A 288 0.87 -15.11 -11.97
CA THR A 288 1.08 -14.30 -13.18
C THR A 288 2.56 -14.26 -13.57
N ILE A 289 3.47 -14.08 -12.60
CA ILE A 289 4.92 -14.07 -12.87
C ILE A 289 5.39 -15.40 -13.45
N LEU A 290 5.07 -16.52 -12.80
CA LEU A 290 5.53 -17.83 -13.24
C LEU A 290 4.94 -18.23 -14.61
N THR A 291 3.68 -17.87 -14.89
CA THR A 291 3.06 -18.09 -16.18
C THR A 291 3.78 -17.33 -17.30
N SER A 292 4.11 -16.07 -17.08
CA SER A 292 4.88 -15.26 -18.01
C SER A 292 6.27 -15.84 -18.29
N LEU A 293 6.98 -16.26 -17.24
CA LEU A 293 8.33 -16.83 -17.37
C LEU A 293 8.35 -18.16 -18.14
N GLN A 294 7.27 -18.94 -18.12
CA GLN A 294 7.14 -20.13 -18.94
C GLN A 294 7.11 -19.79 -20.45
N ASN A 295 6.59 -18.62 -20.81
CA ASN A 295 6.51 -18.17 -22.19
C ASN A 295 7.82 -17.53 -22.68
N THR A 296 8.40 -16.61 -21.91
CA THR A 296 9.54 -15.80 -22.35
C THR A 296 10.89 -16.39 -21.97
N SER A 297 10.97 -17.17 -20.88
CA SER A 297 12.22 -17.76 -20.32
C SER A 297 13.33 -16.74 -20.01
N ARG A 298 13.05 -15.44 -20.06
CA ARG A 298 13.99 -14.35 -19.77
C ARG A 298 13.27 -13.28 -18.96
N VAL A 299 13.92 -12.77 -17.94
CA VAL A 299 13.33 -11.81 -17.02
C VAL A 299 14.28 -10.65 -16.72
N ILE A 300 13.69 -9.47 -16.62
CA ILE A 300 14.31 -8.27 -16.04
C ILE A 300 13.39 -7.81 -14.92
N VAL A 301 13.93 -7.67 -13.71
CA VAL A 301 13.21 -7.00 -12.61
C VAL A 301 13.69 -5.56 -12.57
N ALA A 302 12.79 -4.62 -12.83
CA ALA A 302 13.13 -3.20 -12.91
C ALA A 302 12.44 -2.44 -11.78
N HIS A 303 13.21 -1.77 -10.94
CA HIS A 303 12.71 -0.95 -9.83
C HIS A 303 13.61 0.26 -9.59
N GLU A 304 13.11 1.22 -8.83
CA GLU A 304 13.77 2.50 -8.56
C GLU A 304 14.62 2.49 -7.27
N ASP A 305 14.41 1.49 -6.42
CA ASP A 305 15.15 1.32 -5.17
C ASP A 305 16.60 0.85 -5.43
N ASN A 306 17.41 0.80 -4.38
CA ASN A 306 18.79 0.35 -4.45
C ASN A 306 18.90 -1.09 -4.97
N LEU A 307 19.94 -1.37 -5.77
CA LEU A 307 20.21 -2.72 -6.25
C LEU A 307 20.41 -3.71 -5.08
N ASN A 308 21.09 -3.26 -4.03
CA ASN A 308 21.29 -4.05 -2.84
C ASN A 308 20.08 -3.90 -1.91
N ASN A 309 19.38 -4.98 -1.62
CA ASN A 309 18.28 -5.03 -0.66
C ASN A 309 16.98 -4.30 -1.05
N GLY A 310 16.87 -3.79 -2.28
CA GLY A 310 15.58 -3.38 -2.83
C GLY A 310 14.70 -4.59 -3.09
N PHE A 311 13.38 -4.38 -3.21
CA PHE A 311 12.41 -5.49 -3.35
C PHE A 311 12.70 -6.39 -4.56
N GLY A 312 13.30 -5.86 -5.62
CA GLY A 312 13.65 -6.63 -6.81
C GLY A 312 14.83 -7.59 -6.62
N ALA A 313 15.64 -7.41 -5.59
CA ALA A 313 16.79 -8.27 -5.30
C ALA A 313 16.38 -9.61 -4.66
#